data_be4503f5b13ef2c8e41c4d025c1c1555
#
_entry.id   be4503f5b13ef2c8e41c4d025c1c1555
#
_cell.length_a   1.000
_cell.length_b   1.000
_cell.length_c   1.000
_cell.angle_alpha   90.00
_cell.angle_beta   90.00
_cell.angle_gamma   90.00
#
_symmetry.space_group_name_H-M   'P 1'
#
loop_
_entity.id
_entity.type
_entity.pdbx_description
1 polymer ?
#
loop_
_entity_poly.entity_id
_entity_poly.type
_entity_poly.pdbx_seq_one_letter_code
_entity_poly.pdbx_strand_id
1 'polypeptide(L)'
;MNRDASTKNVTSAYQERSRTTLERALSDFSFYTAWLAHDPGTQKGIDERYAALPVLSKADIREHFPQGLVPRGFDLEAALGRGDVELVNTSGTTSEQVTNIWNQRWWDASERASWQMHPVMRHWATGSHREALLTSSRNVGRVSDQQDLSFSERRLGRFLYLNEKSNPSFWRDRHYLRMIKDMEDYQPEILEANPSYLWRLCRFALARGLVIPQPHAIVFTFERPLAYQLHYIRQAFSCPLISSYGSTELGYVFMQCQYGRLHQNVEFCRVDFQALAGQSGQRRGRILVTTFENPYYQIMRFDPGDIVQLADAACACGQKEGMVLDDIEGRFAQTTWAVDGALVPLSRLDGTMYGLLGPLTYELVQECGDTYRLRVEERVDSAGVRAGLRRLYGNTARIISERVDSIEATASGKFRHAYTLFLRDVQDFI
;
A
#
# COMPACT_ATOMS: atom_id res chain seq x y z
N MET A 1 -20.87 -1.72 24.19
CA MET A 1 -20.82 -0.39 23.59
C MET A 1 -19.34 0.02 23.48
N ASN A 2 -18.67 -0.43 22.43
CA ASN A 2 -17.27 -0.05 22.17
C ASN A 2 -17.29 1.34 21.53
N ARG A 3 -16.79 2.35 22.25
CA ARG A 3 -16.50 3.65 21.64
C ARG A 3 -15.36 3.42 20.64
N ASP A 4 -15.69 3.63 19.39
CA ASP A 4 -14.78 3.52 18.27
C ASP A 4 -13.50 4.34 18.55
N ALA A 5 -12.34 3.70 18.57
CA ALA A 5 -11.06 4.36 18.84
C ALA A 5 -10.69 5.38 17.74
N SER A 6 -11.42 5.35 16.59
CA SER A 6 -11.17 6.18 15.41
C SER A 6 -11.63 7.64 15.55
N THR A 7 -12.55 7.95 16.49
CA THR A 7 -13.25 9.25 16.53
C THR A 7 -12.67 10.27 17.52
N LYS A 8 -11.61 9.97 18.25
CA LYS A 8 -11.18 10.78 19.39
C LYS A 8 -10.50 12.11 19.05
N ASN A 9 -10.09 12.38 17.80
CA ASN A 9 -9.40 13.61 17.43
C ASN A 9 -9.68 14.03 15.98
N VAL A 10 -10.94 14.31 15.64
CA VAL A 10 -11.30 14.86 14.31
C VAL A 10 -11.89 16.24 14.46
N THR A 11 -11.55 17.13 13.54
CA THR A 11 -12.04 18.51 13.51
C THR A 11 -13.49 18.58 13.01
N SER A 12 -14.15 19.71 13.25
CA SER A 12 -15.45 20.01 12.66
C SER A 12 -15.40 20.00 11.13
N ALA A 13 -14.29 20.45 10.54
CA ALA A 13 -14.08 20.43 9.10
C ALA A 13 -14.06 19.00 8.53
N TYR A 14 -13.39 18.05 9.20
CA TYR A 14 -13.40 16.64 8.82
C TYR A 14 -14.82 16.04 8.89
N GLN A 15 -15.55 16.33 9.95
CA GLN A 15 -16.93 15.87 10.10
C GLN A 15 -17.84 16.45 9.01
N GLU A 16 -17.66 17.72 8.67
CA GLU A 16 -18.42 18.37 7.61
C GLU A 16 -18.10 17.77 6.23
N ARG A 17 -16.82 17.55 5.90
CA ARG A 17 -16.44 16.82 4.67
C ARG A 17 -17.07 15.42 4.63
N SER A 18 -17.04 14.70 5.76
CA SER A 18 -17.67 13.37 5.86
C SER A 18 -19.18 13.45 5.58
N ARG A 19 -19.86 14.46 6.13
CA ARG A 19 -21.30 14.67 5.90
C ARG A 19 -21.59 15.01 4.44
N THR A 20 -20.92 16.00 3.90
CA THR A 20 -21.10 16.44 2.50
C THR A 20 -20.85 15.27 1.52
N THR A 21 -19.79 14.49 1.78
CA THR A 21 -19.47 13.31 0.94
C THR A 21 -20.57 12.26 1.03
N LEU A 22 -21.06 11.94 2.22
CA LEU A 22 -22.14 10.99 2.41
C LEU A 22 -23.43 11.44 1.69
N GLU A 23 -23.86 12.67 1.91
CA GLU A 23 -25.09 13.20 1.33
C GLU A 23 -25.01 13.24 -0.20
N ARG A 24 -23.88 13.70 -0.74
CA ARG A 24 -23.61 13.69 -2.17
C ARG A 24 -23.62 12.24 -2.73
N ALA A 25 -22.96 11.29 -2.07
CA ALA A 25 -22.94 9.93 -2.54
C ALA A 25 -24.34 9.31 -2.62
N LEU A 26 -25.15 9.51 -1.58
CA LEU A 26 -26.52 8.98 -1.51
C LEU A 26 -27.50 9.65 -2.50
N SER A 27 -27.26 10.94 -2.87
CA SER A 27 -28.12 11.67 -3.82
C SER A 27 -27.70 11.51 -5.27
N ASP A 28 -26.39 11.62 -5.56
CA ASP A 28 -25.91 11.87 -6.92
C ASP A 28 -25.40 10.59 -7.62
N PHE A 29 -25.11 9.52 -6.87
CA PHE A 29 -24.53 8.28 -7.42
C PHE A 29 -25.51 7.13 -7.36
N SER A 30 -25.82 6.51 -8.50
CA SER A 30 -26.88 5.50 -8.60
C SER A 30 -26.61 4.26 -7.74
N PHE A 31 -25.35 3.82 -7.63
CA PHE A 31 -24.97 2.70 -6.77
C PHE A 31 -25.28 2.98 -5.29
N TYR A 32 -24.87 4.14 -4.79
CA TYR A 32 -25.04 4.47 -3.37
C TYR A 32 -26.47 4.86 -3.00
N THR A 33 -27.34 5.16 -3.95
CA THR A 33 -28.76 5.42 -3.67
C THR A 33 -29.43 4.22 -2.97
N ALA A 34 -29.04 2.99 -3.30
CA ALA A 34 -29.53 1.79 -2.62
C ALA A 34 -29.16 1.75 -1.12
N TRP A 35 -28.10 2.45 -0.71
CA TRP A 35 -27.64 2.51 0.67
C TRP A 35 -28.48 3.44 1.56
N LEU A 36 -29.38 4.25 0.98
CA LEU A 36 -30.35 5.05 1.73
C LEU A 36 -31.18 4.23 2.71
N ALA A 37 -31.46 2.95 2.38
CA ALA A 37 -32.20 2.05 3.28
C ALA A 37 -31.41 1.70 4.56
N HIS A 38 -30.10 1.89 4.56
CA HIS A 38 -29.21 1.62 5.68
C HIS A 38 -28.84 2.88 6.46
N ASP A 39 -29.01 4.07 5.88
CA ASP A 39 -28.71 5.32 6.58
C ASP A 39 -29.74 5.63 7.65
N PRO A 40 -29.36 5.70 8.93
CA PRO A 40 -30.31 6.00 10.02
C PRO A 40 -30.80 7.45 10.01
N GLY A 41 -30.34 8.29 9.04
CA GLY A 41 -30.78 9.64 8.82
C GLY A 41 -30.02 10.71 9.61
N THR A 42 -30.34 11.97 9.29
CA THR A 42 -29.62 13.16 9.80
C THR A 42 -29.75 13.41 11.29
N GLN A 43 -30.67 12.73 11.98
CA GLN A 43 -30.80 12.77 13.43
C GLN A 43 -29.67 12.04 14.17
N LYS A 44 -28.89 11.23 13.46
CA LYS A 44 -27.75 10.48 13.99
C LYS A 44 -26.43 11.22 13.71
N GLY A 45 -25.46 10.98 14.58
CA GLY A 45 -24.09 11.46 14.34
C GLY A 45 -23.50 10.89 13.09
N ILE A 46 -22.58 11.62 12.45
CA ILE A 46 -22.00 11.19 11.16
C ILE A 46 -21.28 9.84 11.25
N ASP A 47 -20.67 9.53 12.38
CA ASP A 47 -19.98 8.26 12.61
C ASP A 47 -20.98 7.10 12.71
N GLU A 48 -22.13 7.29 13.35
CA GLU A 48 -23.21 6.29 13.40
C GLU A 48 -23.80 6.04 12.01
N ARG A 49 -23.96 7.11 11.21
CA ARG A 49 -24.45 7.00 9.82
C ARG A 49 -23.49 6.14 8.99
N TYR A 50 -22.19 6.46 9.01
CA TYR A 50 -21.19 5.66 8.29
C TYR A 50 -21.14 4.20 8.78
N ALA A 51 -21.20 3.97 10.09
CA ALA A 51 -21.14 2.62 10.66
C ALA A 51 -22.30 1.73 10.20
N ALA A 52 -23.47 2.30 9.93
CA ALA A 52 -24.65 1.58 9.47
C ALA A 52 -24.63 1.22 7.98
N LEU A 53 -23.79 1.89 7.17
CA LEU A 53 -23.75 1.66 5.72
C LEU A 53 -23.04 0.36 5.36
N PRO A 54 -23.38 -0.24 4.21
CA PRO A 54 -22.66 -1.39 3.65
C PRO A 54 -21.17 -1.10 3.38
N VAL A 55 -20.44 -2.12 3.01
CA VAL A 55 -19.03 -2.04 2.61
C VAL A 55 -18.94 -2.16 1.10
N LEU A 56 -18.20 -1.27 0.46
CA LEU A 56 -17.88 -1.35 -0.96
C LEU A 56 -16.74 -2.33 -1.17
N SER A 57 -16.95 -3.32 -2.01
CA SER A 57 -15.93 -4.29 -2.42
C SER A 57 -15.40 -4.04 -3.82
N LYS A 58 -14.30 -4.70 -4.17
CA LYS A 58 -13.80 -4.70 -5.57
C LYS A 58 -14.78 -5.36 -6.55
N ALA A 59 -15.60 -6.31 -6.09
CA ALA A 59 -16.62 -6.93 -6.91
C ALA A 59 -17.70 -5.89 -7.27
N ASP A 60 -18.16 -5.11 -6.29
CA ASP A 60 -19.13 -4.04 -6.52
C ASP A 60 -18.58 -2.98 -7.51
N ILE A 61 -17.31 -2.60 -7.39
CA ILE A 61 -16.69 -1.67 -8.33
C ILE A 61 -16.75 -2.25 -9.75
N ARG A 62 -16.34 -3.51 -9.96
CA ARG A 62 -16.35 -4.13 -11.29
C ARG A 62 -17.76 -4.23 -11.90
N GLU A 63 -18.74 -4.56 -11.07
CA GLU A 63 -20.12 -4.75 -11.50
C GLU A 63 -20.80 -3.43 -11.88
N HIS A 64 -20.49 -2.36 -11.14
CA HIS A 64 -21.20 -1.08 -11.28
C HIS A 64 -20.40 0.01 -11.98
N PHE A 65 -19.13 -0.25 -12.37
CA PHE A 65 -18.31 0.70 -13.11
C PHE A 65 -18.74 0.85 -14.57
N PRO A 66 -18.76 2.07 -15.13
CA PRO A 66 -18.55 3.34 -14.44
C PRO A 66 -19.84 3.96 -13.88
N GLN A 67 -21.01 3.60 -14.42
CA GLN A 67 -22.29 4.32 -14.28
C GLN A 67 -22.77 4.42 -12.82
N GLY A 68 -22.49 3.39 -12.01
CA GLY A 68 -22.87 3.38 -10.59
C GLY A 68 -22.06 4.34 -9.72
N LEU A 69 -20.82 4.61 -10.12
CA LEU A 69 -19.78 5.27 -9.31
C LEU A 69 -19.38 6.66 -9.83
N VAL A 70 -20.05 7.14 -10.87
CA VAL A 70 -19.95 8.52 -11.39
C VAL A 70 -21.22 9.30 -11.05
N PRO A 71 -21.16 10.63 -10.98
CA PRO A 71 -22.35 11.45 -10.74
C PRO A 71 -23.40 11.24 -11.84
N ARG A 72 -24.68 11.27 -11.49
CA ARG A 72 -25.76 11.16 -12.47
C ARG A 72 -25.65 12.28 -13.51
N GLY A 73 -25.75 11.90 -14.78
CA GLY A 73 -25.63 12.83 -15.91
C GLY A 73 -24.19 13.23 -16.24
N PHE A 74 -23.20 12.62 -15.60
CA PHE A 74 -21.78 12.85 -15.94
C PHE A 74 -21.47 12.22 -17.31
N ASP A 75 -20.97 13.04 -18.22
CA ASP A 75 -20.52 12.60 -19.55
C ASP A 75 -19.04 12.20 -19.48
N LEU A 76 -18.82 10.89 -19.27
CA LEU A 76 -17.48 10.31 -19.15
C LEU A 76 -16.72 10.40 -20.48
N GLU A 77 -17.40 10.19 -21.63
CA GLU A 77 -16.74 10.23 -22.95
C GLU A 77 -16.23 11.64 -23.25
N ALA A 78 -17.04 12.66 -22.98
CA ALA A 78 -16.63 14.03 -23.15
C ALA A 78 -15.47 14.40 -22.19
N ALA A 79 -15.49 13.93 -20.95
CA ALA A 79 -14.41 14.17 -19.98
C ALA A 79 -13.09 13.49 -20.38
N LEU A 80 -13.15 12.26 -20.91
CA LEU A 80 -12.00 11.54 -21.49
C LEU A 80 -11.46 12.28 -22.71
N GLY A 81 -12.36 12.73 -23.62
CA GLY A 81 -11.98 13.48 -24.82
C GLY A 81 -11.29 14.81 -24.53
N ARG A 82 -11.61 15.46 -23.41
CA ARG A 82 -10.94 16.70 -22.96
C ARG A 82 -9.66 16.44 -22.16
N GLY A 83 -9.39 15.18 -21.75
CA GLY A 83 -8.28 14.86 -20.85
C GLY A 83 -8.52 15.30 -19.39
N ASP A 84 -9.75 15.52 -18.97
CA ASP A 84 -10.10 15.83 -17.59
C ASP A 84 -9.89 14.63 -16.67
N VAL A 85 -10.08 13.43 -17.23
CA VAL A 85 -9.92 12.14 -16.56
C VAL A 85 -9.29 11.12 -17.52
N GLU A 86 -8.74 10.05 -16.94
CA GLU A 86 -8.21 8.87 -17.62
C GLU A 86 -8.78 7.60 -17.01
N LEU A 87 -8.81 6.51 -17.77
CA LEU A 87 -9.13 5.19 -17.25
C LEU A 87 -7.85 4.46 -16.87
N VAL A 88 -7.72 4.10 -15.59
CA VAL A 88 -6.54 3.43 -15.05
C VAL A 88 -6.93 2.13 -14.38
N ASN A 89 -6.24 1.05 -14.73
CA ASN A 89 -6.44 -0.26 -14.13
C ASN A 89 -5.50 -0.47 -12.93
N THR A 90 -5.99 -1.12 -11.89
CA THR A 90 -5.14 -1.53 -10.78
C THR A 90 -4.19 -2.65 -11.19
N SER A 91 -3.06 -2.78 -10.48
CA SER A 91 -2.01 -3.79 -10.74
C SER A 91 -2.36 -5.21 -10.30
N GLY A 92 -3.60 -5.50 -9.87
CA GLY A 92 -4.03 -6.82 -9.42
C GLY A 92 -3.92 -7.91 -10.49
N THR A 93 -4.11 -9.19 -10.10
CA THR A 93 -4.32 -10.27 -11.06
C THR A 93 -5.58 -10.00 -11.89
N THR A 94 -5.73 -10.61 -13.06
CA THR A 94 -6.85 -10.31 -13.97
C THR A 94 -8.24 -10.41 -13.29
N SER A 95 -8.38 -11.32 -12.30
CA SER A 95 -9.61 -11.48 -11.51
C SER A 95 -9.79 -10.42 -10.42
N GLU A 96 -8.72 -9.71 -10.02
CA GLU A 96 -8.74 -8.70 -8.95
C GLU A 96 -8.59 -7.27 -9.46
N GLN A 97 -8.33 -7.08 -10.76
CA GLN A 97 -8.22 -5.75 -11.35
C GLN A 97 -9.56 -5.02 -11.32
N VAL A 98 -9.49 -3.74 -11.05
CA VAL A 98 -10.61 -2.80 -11.22
C VAL A 98 -10.14 -1.64 -12.09
N THR A 99 -11.06 -1.13 -12.89
CA THR A 99 -10.86 0.11 -13.65
C THR A 99 -11.31 1.29 -12.79
N ASN A 100 -10.52 2.34 -12.77
CA ASN A 100 -10.80 3.58 -12.03
C ASN A 100 -10.82 4.77 -12.98
N ILE A 101 -11.59 5.80 -12.62
CA ILE A 101 -11.53 7.10 -13.26
C ILE A 101 -10.47 7.91 -12.53
N TRP A 102 -9.35 8.12 -13.20
CA TRP A 102 -8.22 8.87 -12.69
C TRP A 102 -8.37 10.35 -13.01
N ASN A 103 -8.18 11.17 -11.99
CA ASN A 103 -8.05 12.62 -12.16
C ASN A 103 -6.71 13.06 -11.59
N GLN A 104 -5.80 13.52 -12.46
CA GLN A 104 -4.43 13.87 -12.07
C GLN A 104 -4.39 15.02 -11.05
N ARG A 105 -5.27 16.01 -11.16
CA ARG A 105 -5.30 17.15 -10.25
C ARG A 105 -5.68 16.74 -8.83
N TRP A 106 -6.68 15.86 -8.71
CA TRP A 106 -7.11 15.33 -7.41
C TRP A 106 -6.03 14.45 -6.79
N TRP A 107 -5.38 13.62 -7.61
CA TRP A 107 -4.25 12.78 -7.18
C TRP A 107 -3.10 13.62 -6.64
N ASP A 108 -2.61 14.61 -7.41
CA ASP A 108 -1.53 15.51 -7.00
C ASP A 108 -1.87 16.31 -5.74
N ALA A 109 -3.14 16.69 -5.57
CA ALA A 109 -3.58 17.38 -4.37
C ALA A 109 -3.55 16.44 -3.14
N SER A 110 -3.98 15.17 -3.29
CA SER A 110 -3.92 14.19 -2.21
C SER A 110 -2.47 13.84 -1.81
N GLU A 111 -1.57 13.76 -2.80
CA GLU A 111 -0.13 13.58 -2.57
C GLU A 111 0.45 14.75 -1.77
N ARG A 112 0.23 15.99 -2.24
CA ARG A 112 0.72 17.20 -1.55
C ARG A 112 0.23 17.30 -0.12
N ALA A 113 -1.04 16.98 0.15
CA ALA A 113 -1.57 16.96 1.51
C ALA A 113 -0.90 15.88 2.37
N SER A 114 -0.66 14.69 1.82
CA SER A 114 0.04 13.63 2.54
C SER A 114 1.48 14.02 2.88
N TRP A 115 2.19 14.65 1.95
CA TRP A 115 3.58 15.09 2.14
C TRP A 115 3.73 16.17 3.21
N GLN A 116 2.67 16.97 3.49
CA GLN A 116 2.69 17.93 4.61
C GLN A 116 2.87 17.27 5.98
N MET A 117 2.58 15.98 6.12
CA MET A 117 2.68 15.25 7.38
C MET A 117 4.12 14.87 7.77
N HIS A 118 5.09 14.96 6.86
CA HIS A 118 6.49 14.68 7.15
C HIS A 118 7.38 15.93 6.95
N PRO A 119 8.22 16.32 7.94
CA PRO A 119 8.99 17.57 7.89
C PRO A 119 9.84 17.76 6.63
N VAL A 120 10.51 16.69 6.16
CA VAL A 120 11.33 16.74 4.95
C VAL A 120 10.44 16.84 3.70
N MET A 121 9.38 16.03 3.61
CA MET A 121 8.52 15.99 2.42
C MET A 121 7.72 17.29 2.25
N ARG A 122 7.36 17.96 3.34
CA ARG A 122 6.66 19.26 3.32
C ARG A 122 7.36 20.28 2.44
N HIS A 123 8.69 20.29 2.43
CA HIS A 123 9.47 21.19 1.59
C HIS A 123 9.22 20.92 0.10
N TRP A 124 9.01 19.66 -0.29
CA TRP A 124 8.84 19.23 -1.68
C TRP A 124 7.38 19.14 -2.12
N ALA A 125 6.44 19.36 -1.23
CA ALA A 125 5.00 19.30 -1.51
C ALA A 125 4.49 20.38 -2.50
N THR A 126 5.38 21.24 -3.01
CA THR A 126 5.06 22.25 -4.05
C THR A 126 4.88 21.66 -5.45
N GLY A 127 5.38 20.43 -5.68
CA GLY A 127 5.30 19.75 -6.97
C GLY A 127 6.28 20.25 -8.04
N SER A 128 7.26 21.09 -7.69
CA SER A 128 8.27 21.64 -8.62
C SER A 128 9.58 20.86 -8.66
N HIS A 129 9.74 19.83 -7.84
CA HIS A 129 10.95 19.01 -7.73
C HIS A 129 11.07 17.98 -8.87
N ARG A 130 12.29 17.49 -9.10
CA ARG A 130 12.56 16.33 -9.97
C ARG A 130 12.38 15.06 -9.16
N GLU A 131 11.67 14.11 -9.72
CA GLU A 131 11.34 12.86 -9.07
C GLU A 131 11.75 11.66 -9.92
N ALA A 132 12.46 10.72 -9.33
CA ALA A 132 12.71 9.42 -9.94
C ALA A 132 11.74 8.38 -9.39
N LEU A 133 11.28 7.49 -10.27
CA LEU A 133 10.35 6.42 -9.96
C LEU A 133 11.00 5.07 -10.23
N LEU A 134 11.07 4.21 -9.23
CA LEU A 134 11.54 2.83 -9.36
C LEU A 134 10.41 1.88 -8.94
N THR A 135 9.53 1.58 -9.89
CA THR A 135 8.27 0.88 -9.63
C THR A 135 7.75 0.11 -10.83
N SER A 136 6.61 -0.56 -10.69
CA SER A 136 5.91 -1.14 -11.83
C SER A 136 5.28 -0.02 -12.67
N SER A 137 5.89 0.24 -13.82
CA SER A 137 5.45 1.27 -14.77
C SER A 137 4.27 0.85 -15.66
N ARG A 138 3.65 -0.31 -15.40
CA ARG A 138 2.52 -0.82 -16.21
C ARG A 138 1.33 0.13 -16.23
N ASN A 139 1.06 0.79 -15.12
CA ASN A 139 -0.10 1.67 -14.98
C ASN A 139 0.00 2.97 -15.78
N VAL A 140 1.20 3.33 -16.23
CA VAL A 140 1.45 4.57 -16.99
C VAL A 140 1.89 4.32 -18.43
N GLY A 141 1.75 3.08 -18.93
CA GLY A 141 2.10 2.73 -20.30
C GLY A 141 3.61 2.82 -20.63
N ARG A 142 4.48 2.88 -19.60
CA ARG A 142 5.93 2.99 -19.76
C ARG A 142 6.64 1.65 -19.58
N VAL A 143 5.99 0.55 -19.99
CA VAL A 143 6.53 -0.81 -19.87
C VAL A 143 6.99 -1.33 -21.21
N SER A 144 8.17 -1.92 -21.21
CA SER A 144 8.65 -2.73 -22.32
C SER A 144 9.45 -3.92 -21.79
N ASP A 145 8.85 -5.09 -21.76
CA ASP A 145 9.56 -6.32 -21.44
C ASP A 145 10.40 -6.83 -22.63
N GLN A 146 10.16 -6.32 -23.84
CA GLN A 146 10.81 -6.75 -25.09
C GLN A 146 12.03 -5.90 -25.46
N GLN A 147 11.97 -4.60 -25.23
CA GLN A 147 13.04 -3.67 -25.57
C GLN A 147 13.39 -2.73 -24.43
N ASP A 148 14.60 -2.17 -24.46
CA ASP A 148 15.01 -1.13 -23.54
C ASP A 148 14.52 0.23 -24.07
N LEU A 149 13.96 1.05 -23.18
CA LEU A 149 13.51 2.41 -23.50
C LEU A 149 14.63 3.42 -23.25
N SER A 150 14.74 4.42 -24.14
CA SER A 150 15.66 5.55 -23.98
C SER A 150 15.30 6.41 -22.75
N PHE A 151 16.21 7.29 -22.35
CA PHE A 151 15.96 8.24 -21.26
C PHE A 151 14.73 9.12 -21.53
N SER A 152 14.58 9.65 -22.75
CA SER A 152 13.43 10.50 -23.13
C SER A 152 12.09 9.77 -23.10
N GLU A 153 12.08 8.50 -23.49
CA GLU A 153 10.86 7.67 -23.46
C GLU A 153 10.42 7.34 -22.05
N ARG A 154 11.37 7.32 -21.08
CA ARG A 154 11.08 7.05 -19.66
C ARG A 154 10.82 8.33 -18.85
N ARG A 155 10.95 9.52 -19.48
CA ARG A 155 10.67 10.79 -18.82
C ARG A 155 9.27 11.29 -19.13
N LEU A 156 8.54 11.67 -18.07
CA LEU A 156 7.21 12.28 -18.15
C LEU A 156 7.17 13.53 -17.26
N GLY A 157 7.34 14.70 -17.88
CA GLY A 157 7.42 15.96 -17.12
C GLY A 157 8.59 15.96 -16.12
N ARG A 158 8.26 16.09 -14.83
CA ARG A 158 9.21 16.03 -13.71
C ARG A 158 9.57 14.62 -13.26
N PHE A 159 8.95 13.59 -13.82
CA PHE A 159 9.14 12.20 -13.42
C PHE A 159 10.10 11.48 -14.36
N LEU A 160 11.05 10.74 -13.81
CA LEU A 160 11.90 9.81 -14.54
C LEU A 160 11.68 8.38 -14.04
N TYR A 161 11.15 7.51 -14.88
CA TYR A 161 11.07 6.07 -14.58
C TYR A 161 12.44 5.43 -14.76
N LEU A 162 13.03 4.92 -13.69
CA LEU A 162 14.35 4.28 -13.74
C LEU A 162 14.31 2.92 -14.44
N ASN A 163 13.14 2.25 -14.43
CA ASN A 163 12.93 0.97 -15.09
C ASN A 163 11.73 1.00 -16.05
N GLU A 164 11.86 0.31 -17.17
CA GLU A 164 10.74 0.00 -18.07
C GLU A 164 10.20 -1.41 -17.85
N LYS A 165 11.05 -2.36 -17.39
CA LYS A 165 10.66 -3.75 -17.17
C LYS A 165 9.96 -3.89 -15.82
N SER A 166 8.74 -4.40 -15.87
CA SER A 166 7.88 -4.55 -14.69
C SER A 166 8.29 -5.72 -13.78
N ASN A 167 9.02 -6.72 -14.32
CA ASN A 167 9.55 -7.82 -13.52
C ASN A 167 11.07 -7.67 -13.36
N PRO A 168 11.56 -7.48 -12.11
CA PRO A 168 13.00 -7.38 -11.84
C PRO A 168 13.82 -8.61 -12.24
N SER A 169 13.21 -9.80 -12.42
CA SER A 169 13.91 -10.98 -12.90
C SER A 169 14.45 -10.83 -14.33
N PHE A 170 13.92 -9.88 -15.10
CA PHE A 170 14.43 -9.52 -16.43
C PHE A 170 15.55 -8.48 -16.41
N TRP A 171 15.88 -7.93 -15.24
CA TRP A 171 16.95 -6.96 -15.12
C TRP A 171 18.30 -7.65 -15.23
N ARG A 172 19.17 -7.10 -16.07
CA ARG A 172 20.57 -7.50 -16.24
C ARG A 172 21.47 -6.40 -15.72
N ASP A 173 22.76 -6.65 -15.57
CA ASP A 173 23.76 -5.68 -15.10
C ASP A 173 23.65 -4.32 -15.79
N ARG A 174 23.43 -4.30 -17.12
CA ARG A 174 23.27 -3.05 -17.88
C ARG A 174 22.07 -2.20 -17.42
N HIS A 175 20.99 -2.83 -16.94
CA HIS A 175 19.83 -2.10 -16.44
C HIS A 175 20.13 -1.43 -15.10
N TYR A 176 20.78 -2.12 -14.18
CA TYR A 176 21.22 -1.54 -12.91
C TYR A 176 22.22 -0.40 -13.10
N LEU A 177 23.24 -0.59 -13.97
CA LEU A 177 24.21 0.45 -14.30
C LEU A 177 23.54 1.68 -14.91
N ARG A 178 22.57 1.47 -15.81
CA ARG A 178 21.78 2.54 -16.40
C ARG A 178 20.96 3.28 -15.34
N MET A 179 20.28 2.58 -14.42
CA MET A 179 19.53 3.22 -13.35
C MET A 179 20.41 4.14 -12.50
N ILE A 180 21.61 3.68 -12.15
CA ILE A 180 22.59 4.52 -11.41
C ILE A 180 22.98 5.74 -12.24
N LYS A 181 23.31 5.54 -13.51
CA LYS A 181 23.68 6.63 -14.44
C LYS A 181 22.53 7.62 -14.65
N ASP A 182 21.33 7.14 -14.80
CA ASP A 182 20.12 7.99 -14.91
C ASP A 182 19.91 8.84 -13.65
N MET A 183 20.17 8.31 -12.47
CA MET A 183 20.13 9.10 -11.23
C MET A 183 21.25 10.14 -11.17
N GLU A 184 22.44 9.83 -11.66
CA GLU A 184 23.56 10.78 -11.77
C GLU A 184 23.21 11.94 -12.72
N ASP A 185 22.65 11.63 -13.89
CA ASP A 185 22.35 12.63 -14.91
C ASP A 185 21.10 13.46 -14.56
N TYR A 186 20.10 12.84 -13.96
CA TYR A 186 18.83 13.50 -13.64
C TYR A 186 18.86 14.24 -12.30
N GLN A 187 19.66 13.80 -11.34
CA GLN A 187 19.77 14.38 -9.98
C GLN A 187 18.38 14.56 -9.33
N PRO A 188 17.62 13.48 -9.11
CA PRO A 188 16.29 13.59 -8.52
C PRO A 188 16.38 14.08 -7.07
N GLU A 189 15.47 14.99 -6.69
CA GLU A 189 15.32 15.41 -5.30
C GLU A 189 14.61 14.33 -4.47
N ILE A 190 13.63 13.64 -5.06
CA ILE A 190 12.87 12.56 -4.43
C ILE A 190 12.98 11.29 -5.27
N LEU A 191 13.12 10.16 -4.59
CA LEU A 191 13.01 8.84 -5.17
C LEU A 191 11.76 8.14 -4.59
N GLU A 192 10.74 7.95 -5.41
CA GLU A 192 9.63 7.08 -5.06
C GLU A 192 9.94 5.65 -5.51
N ALA A 193 9.89 4.69 -4.61
CA ALA A 193 10.37 3.35 -4.91
C ALA A 193 9.50 2.24 -4.30
N ASN A 194 9.31 1.17 -5.09
CA ASN A 194 8.96 -0.12 -4.55
C ASN A 194 10.16 -0.69 -3.80
N PRO A 195 10.04 -1.04 -2.50
CA PRO A 195 11.16 -1.54 -1.70
C PRO A 195 11.77 -2.82 -2.26
N SER A 196 10.95 -3.69 -2.89
CA SER A 196 11.42 -4.93 -3.53
C SER A 196 12.28 -4.67 -4.78
N TYR A 197 12.13 -3.51 -5.42
CA TYR A 197 12.96 -3.10 -6.56
C TYR A 197 14.22 -2.41 -6.07
N LEU A 198 14.06 -1.49 -5.12
CA LEU A 198 15.18 -0.68 -4.64
C LEU A 198 16.26 -1.52 -3.94
N TRP A 199 15.88 -2.50 -3.11
CA TRP A 199 16.88 -3.34 -2.45
C TRP A 199 17.75 -4.13 -3.44
N ARG A 200 17.18 -4.54 -4.60
CA ARG A 200 17.96 -5.21 -5.67
C ARG A 200 18.99 -4.28 -6.27
N LEU A 201 18.61 -3.02 -6.55
CA LEU A 201 19.54 -2.00 -7.01
C LEU A 201 20.65 -1.76 -5.97
N CYS A 202 20.27 -1.62 -4.70
CA CYS A 202 21.23 -1.43 -3.61
C CYS A 202 22.18 -2.62 -3.46
N ARG A 203 21.66 -3.86 -3.44
CA ARG A 203 22.46 -5.09 -3.36
C ARG A 203 23.45 -5.19 -4.53
N PHE A 204 22.98 -4.87 -5.75
CA PHE A 204 23.83 -4.84 -6.94
C PHE A 204 24.96 -3.83 -6.81
N ALA A 205 24.66 -2.59 -6.41
CA ALA A 205 25.64 -1.53 -6.26
C ALA A 205 26.66 -1.84 -5.16
N LEU A 206 26.21 -2.25 -3.98
CA LEU A 206 27.07 -2.59 -2.85
C LEU A 206 28.03 -3.74 -3.18
N ALA A 207 27.54 -4.80 -3.86
CA ALA A 207 28.38 -5.93 -4.26
C ALA A 207 29.49 -5.55 -5.26
N ARG A 208 29.38 -4.40 -5.93
CA ARG A 208 30.35 -3.89 -6.92
C ARG A 208 31.10 -2.64 -6.46
N GLY A 209 30.87 -2.17 -5.24
CA GLY A 209 31.47 -0.92 -4.74
C GLY A 209 31.00 0.33 -5.50
N LEU A 210 29.81 0.29 -6.12
CA LEU A 210 29.23 1.42 -6.83
C LEU A 210 28.46 2.33 -5.85
N VAL A 211 28.54 3.63 -6.07
CA VAL A 211 27.82 4.64 -5.31
C VAL A 211 26.54 5.00 -6.06
N ILE A 212 25.40 5.00 -5.36
CA ILE A 212 24.13 5.48 -5.90
C ILE A 212 23.95 6.95 -5.48
N PRO A 213 23.61 7.87 -6.39
CA PRO A 213 23.33 9.27 -6.04
C PRO A 213 22.24 9.39 -4.98
N GLN A 214 22.42 10.31 -4.04
CA GLN A 214 21.53 10.48 -2.88
C GLN A 214 20.40 11.45 -3.21
N PRO A 215 19.12 11.04 -3.17
CA PRO A 215 18.00 11.98 -3.15
C PRO A 215 17.87 12.62 -1.76
N HIS A 216 17.04 13.64 -1.63
CA HIS A 216 16.73 14.23 -0.32
C HIS A 216 15.85 13.33 0.56
N ALA A 217 15.02 12.50 -0.06
CA ALA A 217 14.23 11.48 0.60
C ALA A 217 13.87 10.32 -0.35
N ILE A 218 13.59 9.16 0.23
CA ILE A 218 13.01 8.02 -0.46
C ILE A 218 11.61 7.79 0.11
N VAL A 219 10.60 7.74 -0.76
CA VAL A 219 9.23 7.41 -0.41
C VAL A 219 8.93 5.99 -0.87
N PHE A 220 8.64 5.10 0.08
CA PHE A 220 8.19 3.75 -0.23
C PHE A 220 6.70 3.74 -0.53
N THR A 221 6.37 3.21 -1.70
CA THR A 221 5.02 2.99 -2.18
C THR A 221 4.87 1.54 -2.64
N PHE A 222 3.65 1.12 -2.95
CA PHE A 222 3.31 -0.19 -3.51
C PHE A 222 3.39 -1.37 -2.57
N GLU A 223 4.39 -1.46 -1.69
CA GLU A 223 4.63 -2.56 -0.76
C GLU A 223 5.19 -2.05 0.57
N ARG A 224 4.96 -2.80 1.64
CA ARG A 224 5.62 -2.57 2.92
C ARG A 224 7.09 -2.98 2.82
N PRO A 225 8.06 -2.12 3.20
CA PRO A 225 9.46 -2.50 3.22
C PRO A 225 9.72 -3.55 4.33
N LEU A 226 10.46 -4.60 4.00
CA LEU A 226 10.87 -5.64 4.93
C LEU A 226 12.26 -5.38 5.51
N ALA A 227 12.55 -5.99 6.66
CA ALA A 227 13.78 -5.77 7.39
C ALA A 227 15.05 -6.09 6.56
N TYR A 228 15.06 -7.17 5.77
CA TYR A 228 16.18 -7.51 4.90
C TYR A 228 16.38 -6.49 3.77
N GLN A 229 15.30 -5.93 3.24
CA GLN A 229 15.35 -4.87 2.21
C GLN A 229 15.94 -3.60 2.80
N LEU A 230 15.43 -3.18 3.95
CA LEU A 230 15.93 -2.02 4.69
C LEU A 230 17.41 -2.15 5.07
N HIS A 231 17.90 -3.38 5.33
CA HIS A 231 19.31 -3.63 5.61
C HIS A 231 20.21 -3.13 4.46
N TYR A 232 19.90 -3.48 3.22
CA TYR A 232 20.69 -3.04 2.05
C TYR A 232 20.45 -1.58 1.69
N ILE A 233 19.19 -1.13 1.77
CA ILE A 233 18.83 0.24 1.42
C ILE A 233 19.52 1.24 2.35
N ARG A 234 19.58 0.96 3.66
CA ARG A 234 20.28 1.83 4.63
C ARG A 234 21.80 1.83 4.51
N GLN A 235 22.38 0.83 3.87
CA GLN A 235 23.82 0.85 3.54
C GLN A 235 24.11 1.69 2.30
N ALA A 236 23.18 1.78 1.36
CA ALA A 236 23.33 2.53 0.12
C ALA A 236 22.85 3.99 0.25
N PHE A 237 21.90 4.27 1.13
CA PHE A 237 21.28 5.59 1.28
C PHE A 237 21.30 6.08 2.72
N SER A 238 21.67 7.34 2.90
CA SER A 238 21.69 8.05 4.19
C SER A 238 20.49 8.99 4.38
N CYS A 239 19.70 9.24 3.32
CA CYS A 239 18.52 10.10 3.37
C CYS A 239 17.36 9.45 4.13
N PRO A 240 16.33 10.22 4.56
CA PRO A 240 15.12 9.69 5.16
C PRO A 240 14.42 8.66 4.27
N LEU A 241 13.99 7.55 4.89
CA LEU A 241 13.20 6.49 4.29
C LEU A 241 11.78 6.58 4.86
N ILE A 242 10.78 6.83 4.03
CA ILE A 242 9.45 7.23 4.45
C ILE A 242 8.43 6.32 3.77
N SER A 243 7.54 5.70 4.54
CA SER A 243 6.46 4.88 3.98
C SER A 243 5.22 5.72 3.69
N SER A 244 4.61 5.48 2.54
CA SER A 244 3.33 6.03 2.13
C SER A 244 2.37 4.89 1.82
N TYR A 245 1.10 5.05 2.17
CA TYR A 245 0.06 4.08 1.88
C TYR A 245 -1.09 4.73 1.12
N GLY A 246 -1.45 4.09 0.05
CA GLY A 246 -2.57 4.47 -0.81
C GLY A 246 -2.82 3.42 -1.88
N SER A 247 -3.79 3.70 -2.73
CA SER A 247 -4.07 2.87 -3.90
C SER A 247 -4.60 3.72 -5.03
N THR A 248 -4.66 3.14 -6.22
CA THR A 248 -5.23 3.81 -7.42
C THR A 248 -6.66 4.29 -7.16
N GLU A 249 -7.44 3.54 -6.37
CA GLU A 249 -8.82 3.86 -6.02
C GLU A 249 -8.93 5.02 -5.02
N LEU A 250 -7.94 5.15 -4.12
CA LEU A 250 -8.05 5.92 -2.89
C LEU A 250 -7.18 7.19 -2.84
N GLY A 251 -6.19 7.31 -3.72
CA GLY A 251 -5.14 8.31 -3.54
C GLY A 251 -4.24 7.97 -2.34
N TYR A 252 -3.65 8.99 -1.74
CA TYR A 252 -2.77 8.87 -0.57
C TYR A 252 -3.58 8.90 0.73
N VAL A 253 -3.62 7.77 1.44
CA VAL A 253 -4.45 7.56 2.65
C VAL A 253 -3.65 7.79 3.93
N PHE A 254 -2.42 7.27 4.00
CA PHE A 254 -1.52 7.45 5.14
C PHE A 254 -0.11 7.82 4.71
N MET A 255 0.56 8.63 5.53
CA MET A 255 1.97 8.98 5.37
C MET A 255 2.71 8.83 6.68
N GLN A 256 3.92 8.28 6.62
CA GLN A 256 4.79 8.12 7.77
C GLN A 256 5.38 9.45 8.21
N CYS A 257 5.32 9.74 9.51
CA CYS A 257 6.00 10.89 10.11
C CYS A 257 7.46 10.54 10.50
N GLN A 258 8.21 11.54 10.94
CA GLN A 258 9.61 11.38 11.38
C GLN A 258 9.82 10.43 12.56
N TYR A 259 8.77 10.03 13.27
CA TYR A 259 8.79 9.05 14.36
C TYR A 259 8.35 7.65 13.94
N GLY A 260 8.18 7.42 12.62
CA GLY A 260 7.89 6.12 12.06
C GLY A 260 6.42 5.70 12.08
N ARG A 261 5.49 6.52 12.61
CA ARG A 261 4.05 6.22 12.62
C ARG A 261 3.36 6.77 11.38
N LEU A 262 2.34 6.05 10.92
CA LEU A 262 1.55 6.43 9.76
C LEU A 262 0.33 7.24 10.20
N HIS A 263 0.20 8.43 9.65
CA HIS A 263 -0.90 9.37 9.93
C HIS A 263 -1.86 9.44 8.75
N GLN A 264 -3.15 9.47 9.06
CA GLN A 264 -4.22 9.58 8.08
C GLN A 264 -4.19 10.94 7.37
N ASN A 265 -4.41 10.93 6.05
CA ASN A 265 -4.62 12.13 5.24
C ASN A 265 -6.06 12.62 5.39
N VAL A 266 -6.34 13.31 6.50
CA VAL A 266 -7.68 13.76 6.89
C VAL A 266 -8.29 14.78 5.94
N GLU A 267 -7.49 15.38 5.07
CA GLU A 267 -7.98 16.32 4.05
C GLU A 267 -8.64 15.60 2.87
N PHE A 268 -8.20 14.37 2.56
CA PHE A 268 -8.61 13.64 1.35
C PHE A 268 -9.38 12.36 1.59
N CYS A 269 -9.42 11.84 2.83
CA CYS A 269 -10.19 10.63 3.09
C CYS A 269 -10.71 10.54 4.53
N ARG A 270 -11.85 9.86 4.65
CA ARG A 270 -12.33 9.28 5.88
C ARG A 270 -11.84 7.83 5.98
N VAL A 271 -11.38 7.44 7.16
CA VAL A 271 -11.02 6.06 7.47
C VAL A 271 -11.80 5.58 8.67
N ASP A 272 -12.55 4.49 8.48
CA ASP A 272 -13.25 3.78 9.55
C ASP A 272 -12.50 2.49 9.85
N PHE A 273 -12.33 2.16 11.13
CA PHE A 273 -11.62 0.97 11.58
C PHE A 273 -12.60 -0.08 12.09
N GLN A 274 -12.40 -1.32 11.68
CA GLN A 274 -13.14 -2.48 12.20
C GLN A 274 -12.16 -3.48 12.80
N ALA A 275 -12.24 -3.67 14.12
CA ALA A 275 -11.36 -4.58 14.84
C ALA A 275 -11.62 -6.03 14.46
N LEU A 276 -10.55 -6.84 14.34
CA LEU A 276 -10.67 -8.28 14.20
C LEU A 276 -10.95 -8.93 15.57
N ALA A 277 -11.96 -9.81 15.63
CA ALA A 277 -12.31 -10.54 16.83
C ALA A 277 -11.15 -11.46 17.28
N GLY A 278 -11.02 -11.64 18.60
CA GLY A 278 -10.02 -12.53 19.19
C GLY A 278 -8.57 -12.07 19.08
N GLN A 279 -8.31 -10.88 18.52
CA GLN A 279 -6.96 -10.32 18.45
C GLN A 279 -6.64 -9.47 19.70
N SER A 280 -5.40 -9.56 20.17
CA SER A 280 -4.97 -8.89 21.41
C SER A 280 -5.25 -7.39 21.39
N GLY A 281 -6.08 -6.95 22.32
CA GLY A 281 -6.34 -5.53 22.57
C GLY A 281 -7.21 -4.81 21.54
N GLN A 282 -7.87 -5.51 20.60
CA GLN A 282 -8.75 -4.93 19.56
C GLN A 282 -8.10 -3.78 18.75
N ARG A 283 -6.78 -3.75 18.67
CA ARG A 283 -6.02 -2.71 17.94
C ARG A 283 -5.59 -3.16 16.55
N ARG A 284 -5.88 -4.41 16.17
CA ARG A 284 -5.66 -4.94 14.83
C ARG A 284 -7.00 -5.14 14.13
N GLY A 285 -7.08 -4.66 12.91
CA GLY A 285 -8.32 -4.70 12.18
C GLY A 285 -8.15 -4.31 10.71
N ARG A 286 -9.26 -4.26 9.98
CA ARG A 286 -9.30 -3.69 8.65
C ARG A 286 -9.71 -2.23 8.68
N ILE A 287 -9.40 -1.54 7.59
CA ILE A 287 -9.85 -0.16 7.34
C ILE A 287 -10.88 -0.14 6.22
N LEU A 288 -11.83 0.78 6.34
CA LEU A 288 -12.77 1.13 5.29
C LEU A 288 -12.55 2.59 4.92
N VAL A 289 -12.26 2.87 3.66
CA VAL A 289 -11.84 4.20 3.23
C VAL A 289 -12.91 4.85 2.36
N THR A 290 -13.20 6.11 2.64
CA THR A 290 -14.06 6.99 1.83
C THR A 290 -13.23 8.15 1.33
N THR A 291 -13.19 8.37 0.01
CA THR A 291 -12.47 9.50 -0.59
C THR A 291 -13.29 10.78 -0.49
N PHE A 292 -12.62 11.92 -0.22
CA PHE A 292 -13.23 13.23 -0.22
C PHE A 292 -12.97 13.96 -1.55
N GLU A 293 -13.91 14.79 -1.93
CA GLU A 293 -13.75 15.85 -2.95
C GLU A 293 -13.27 15.35 -4.34
N ASN A 294 -13.41 14.05 -4.64
CA ASN A 294 -13.20 13.58 -6.01
C ASN A 294 -14.46 13.94 -6.83
N PRO A 295 -14.36 14.86 -7.82
CA PRO A 295 -15.54 15.36 -8.51
C PRO A 295 -16.14 14.35 -9.49
N TYR A 296 -15.35 13.37 -9.93
CA TYR A 296 -15.71 12.46 -11.04
C TYR A 296 -16.01 11.05 -10.59
N TYR A 297 -15.54 10.65 -9.41
CA TYR A 297 -15.57 9.25 -9.00
C TYR A 297 -15.67 9.16 -7.47
N GLN A 298 -16.71 8.52 -6.97
CA GLN A 298 -16.90 8.40 -5.53
C GLN A 298 -16.60 6.98 -5.05
N ILE A 299 -15.66 6.87 -4.15
CA ILE A 299 -15.38 5.66 -3.37
C ILE A 299 -15.83 5.91 -1.93
N MET A 300 -16.74 5.07 -1.41
CA MET A 300 -17.24 5.19 -0.05
C MET A 300 -17.23 3.84 0.67
N ARG A 301 -16.63 3.82 1.88
CA ARG A 301 -16.47 2.62 2.72
C ARG A 301 -15.83 1.43 1.99
N PHE A 302 -14.87 1.71 1.13
CA PHE A 302 -14.16 0.69 0.37
C PHE A 302 -13.21 -0.11 1.27
N ASP A 303 -13.32 -1.43 1.19
CA ASP A 303 -12.39 -2.37 1.81
C ASP A 303 -11.22 -2.65 0.85
N PRO A 304 -10.02 -2.09 1.09
CA PRO A 304 -8.83 -2.43 0.30
C PRO A 304 -8.33 -3.85 0.56
N GLY A 305 -8.84 -4.52 1.61
CA GLY A 305 -8.45 -5.87 2.03
C GLY A 305 -7.17 -5.90 2.86
N ASP A 306 -6.71 -4.77 3.38
CA ASP A 306 -5.49 -4.66 4.17
C ASP A 306 -5.78 -4.64 5.68
N ILE A 307 -4.92 -5.32 6.45
CA ILE A 307 -4.94 -5.33 7.90
C ILE A 307 -3.97 -4.27 8.42
N VAL A 308 -4.41 -3.52 9.41
CA VAL A 308 -3.62 -2.47 10.05
C VAL A 308 -3.51 -2.69 11.56
N GLN A 309 -2.48 -2.09 12.17
CA GLN A 309 -2.26 -2.02 13.60
C GLN A 309 -2.42 -0.57 14.06
N LEU A 310 -3.45 -0.27 14.86
CA LEU A 310 -3.63 1.05 15.47
C LEU A 310 -2.48 1.37 16.43
N ALA A 311 -2.07 2.62 16.47
CA ALA A 311 -1.10 3.12 17.43
C ALA A 311 -1.62 3.01 18.87
N ASP A 312 -0.73 2.68 19.81
CA ASP A 312 -1.09 2.47 21.23
C ASP A 312 -1.13 3.74 22.05
N ALA A 313 -0.48 4.80 21.56
CA ALA A 313 -0.37 6.08 22.21
C ALA A 313 -0.30 7.22 21.18
N ALA A 314 -0.49 8.44 21.66
CA ALA A 314 -0.29 9.63 20.84
C ALA A 314 1.13 9.67 20.24
N CYS A 315 1.23 10.11 18.99
CA CYS A 315 2.52 10.22 18.32
C CYS A 315 3.31 11.43 18.83
N ALA A 316 4.60 11.26 19.03
CA ALA A 316 5.52 12.33 19.45
C ALA A 316 5.68 13.44 18.39
N CYS A 317 5.24 13.24 17.14
CA CYS A 317 5.24 14.29 16.11
C CYS A 317 4.27 15.45 16.40
N GLY A 318 3.33 15.25 17.33
CA GLY A 318 2.35 16.25 17.74
C GLY A 318 1.11 16.32 16.85
N GLN A 319 1.04 15.58 15.75
CA GLN A 319 -0.17 15.49 14.93
C GLN A 319 -1.23 14.68 15.69
N LYS A 320 -2.39 15.30 15.91
CA LYS A 320 -3.45 14.73 16.75
C LYS A 320 -4.69 14.34 15.96
N GLU A 321 -4.83 14.83 14.73
CA GLU A 321 -6.03 14.65 13.91
C GLU A 321 -5.96 13.33 13.12
N GLY A 322 -7.09 12.64 13.07
CA GLY A 322 -7.25 11.41 12.30
C GLY A 322 -6.68 10.17 13.00
N MET A 323 -6.70 9.08 12.24
CA MET A 323 -6.19 7.77 12.66
C MET A 323 -4.66 7.73 12.60
N VAL A 324 -4.04 7.08 13.58
CA VAL A 324 -2.60 6.84 13.62
C VAL A 324 -2.35 5.32 13.67
N LEU A 325 -1.50 4.83 12.80
CA LEU A 325 -1.13 3.42 12.73
C LEU A 325 0.32 3.21 13.16
N ASP A 326 0.57 2.12 13.86
CA ASP A 326 1.92 1.60 14.12
C ASP A 326 2.44 0.87 12.88
N ASP A 327 1.56 0.11 12.17
CA ASP A 327 1.95 -0.63 10.97
C ASP A 327 0.74 -0.95 10.05
N ILE A 328 1.07 -1.28 8.81
CA ILE A 328 0.15 -1.89 7.84
C ILE A 328 0.68 -3.28 7.56
N GLU A 329 -0.09 -4.29 7.96
CA GLU A 329 0.33 -5.70 7.97
C GLU A 329 0.20 -6.37 6.60
N GLY A 330 -0.36 -5.67 5.60
CA GLY A 330 -0.64 -6.20 4.28
C GLY A 330 -2.01 -6.86 4.18
N ARG A 331 -2.21 -7.59 3.09
CA ARG A 331 -3.52 -8.14 2.73
C ARG A 331 -3.95 -9.26 3.66
N PHE A 332 -5.22 -9.22 4.12
CA PHE A 332 -5.82 -10.32 4.89
C PHE A 332 -5.70 -11.66 4.16
N ALA A 333 -5.98 -11.69 2.86
CA ALA A 333 -5.88 -12.88 2.02
C ALA A 333 -4.46 -13.47 1.90
N GLN A 334 -3.43 -12.74 2.33
CA GLN A 334 -2.02 -13.15 2.31
C GLN A 334 -1.47 -13.37 3.72
N THR A 335 -2.30 -13.24 4.74
CA THR A 335 -1.89 -13.43 6.14
C THR A 335 -1.73 -14.92 6.43
N THR A 336 -0.69 -15.27 7.20
CA THR A 336 -0.48 -16.63 7.72
C THR A 336 -1.06 -16.76 9.13
N TRP A 337 -1.32 -18.00 9.54
CA TRP A 337 -2.01 -18.32 10.78
C TRP A 337 -1.21 -19.31 11.59
N ALA A 338 -1.15 -19.14 12.89
CA ALA A 338 -0.59 -20.13 13.80
C ALA A 338 -1.51 -21.38 13.86
N VAL A 339 -0.98 -22.48 14.36
CA VAL A 339 -1.72 -23.77 14.44
C VAL A 339 -2.97 -23.67 15.32
N ASP A 340 -2.96 -22.79 16.31
CA ASP A 340 -4.12 -22.49 17.18
C ASP A 340 -5.14 -21.55 16.53
N GLY A 341 -4.92 -21.13 15.29
CA GLY A 341 -5.79 -20.23 14.54
C GLY A 341 -5.53 -18.74 14.76
N ALA A 342 -4.53 -18.37 15.57
CA ALA A 342 -4.17 -16.97 15.74
C ALA A 342 -3.53 -16.39 14.46
N LEU A 343 -3.88 -15.15 14.12
CA LEU A 343 -3.28 -14.42 13.01
C LEU A 343 -1.82 -14.11 13.31
N VAL A 344 -0.93 -14.42 12.38
CA VAL A 344 0.49 -14.05 12.45
C VAL A 344 0.74 -12.84 11.53
N PRO A 345 0.88 -11.63 12.10
CA PRO A 345 1.08 -10.43 11.29
C PRO A 345 2.42 -10.47 10.57
N LEU A 346 2.45 -9.86 9.37
CA LEU A 346 3.66 -9.82 8.55
C LEU A 346 4.83 -9.14 9.29
N SER A 347 4.56 -8.11 10.08
CA SER A 347 5.58 -7.44 10.89
C SER A 347 6.30 -8.38 11.85
N ARG A 348 5.53 -9.27 12.52
CA ARG A 348 6.08 -10.26 13.45
C ARG A 348 6.85 -11.36 12.71
N LEU A 349 6.33 -11.83 11.58
CA LEU A 349 7.02 -12.80 10.74
C LEU A 349 8.35 -12.21 10.23
N ASP A 350 8.32 -11.00 9.66
CA ASP A 350 9.49 -10.31 9.12
C ASP A 350 10.60 -10.14 10.16
N GLY A 351 10.26 -9.66 11.37
CA GLY A 351 11.23 -9.56 12.46
C GLY A 351 11.81 -10.93 12.87
N THR A 352 10.97 -11.97 12.91
CA THR A 352 11.43 -13.34 13.21
C THR A 352 12.35 -13.85 12.11
N MET A 353 11.98 -13.69 10.84
CA MET A 353 12.78 -14.16 9.71
C MET A 353 14.13 -13.42 9.62
N TYR A 354 14.12 -12.10 9.82
CA TYR A 354 15.37 -11.34 9.85
C TYR A 354 16.31 -11.78 11.00
N GLY A 355 15.75 -12.10 12.17
CA GLY A 355 16.51 -12.65 13.29
C GLY A 355 17.10 -14.07 13.03
N LEU A 356 16.44 -14.87 12.19
CA LEU A 356 16.84 -16.24 11.86
C LEU A 356 17.76 -16.33 10.64
N LEU A 357 17.52 -15.52 9.64
CA LEU A 357 18.18 -15.58 8.33
C LEU A 357 19.15 -14.42 8.09
N GLY A 358 19.09 -13.34 8.92
CA GLY A 358 19.76 -12.10 8.57
C GLY A 358 19.12 -11.45 7.32
N PRO A 359 19.92 -10.80 6.45
CA PRO A 359 19.40 -10.05 5.30
C PRO A 359 19.13 -10.94 4.07
N LEU A 360 18.63 -12.17 4.26
CA LEU A 360 18.30 -13.09 3.16
C LEU A 360 16.83 -12.94 2.74
N THR A 361 16.63 -13.09 1.43
CA THR A 361 15.28 -13.15 0.84
C THR A 361 14.60 -14.46 1.20
N TYR A 362 13.31 -14.41 1.49
CA TYR A 362 12.51 -15.58 1.80
C TYR A 362 11.10 -15.48 1.23
N GLU A 363 10.47 -16.63 1.07
CA GLU A 363 9.05 -16.80 0.84
C GLU A 363 8.51 -17.88 1.79
N LEU A 364 7.44 -17.57 2.54
CA LEU A 364 6.78 -18.53 3.42
C LEU A 364 5.39 -18.85 2.90
N VAL A 365 5.15 -20.08 2.54
CA VAL A 365 3.86 -20.59 2.05
C VAL A 365 3.21 -21.46 3.13
N GLN A 366 2.06 -21.07 3.63
CA GLN A 366 1.25 -21.93 4.48
C GLN A 366 0.37 -22.82 3.59
N GLU A 367 0.68 -24.10 3.54
CA GLU A 367 0.03 -25.08 2.64
C GLU A 367 -1.32 -25.54 3.20
N CYS A 368 -1.39 -25.72 4.52
CA CYS A 368 -2.60 -26.05 5.27
C CYS A 368 -2.48 -25.52 6.71
N GLY A 369 -3.44 -25.86 7.59
CA GLY A 369 -3.50 -25.27 8.93
C GLY A 369 -2.24 -25.39 9.79
N ASP A 370 -1.43 -26.43 9.59
CA ASP A 370 -0.24 -26.73 10.39
C ASP A 370 1.06 -26.87 9.58
N THR A 371 1.02 -26.74 8.26
CA THR A 371 2.17 -27.02 7.37
C THR A 371 2.63 -25.75 6.66
N TYR A 372 3.90 -25.43 6.81
CA TYR A 372 4.54 -24.22 6.31
C TYR A 372 5.78 -24.57 5.52
N ARG A 373 5.86 -24.11 4.27
CA ARG A 373 7.02 -24.23 3.40
C ARG A 373 7.78 -22.93 3.35
N LEU A 374 9.01 -22.95 3.84
CA LEU A 374 9.94 -21.83 3.73
C LEU A 374 10.86 -22.04 2.53
N ARG A 375 10.82 -21.13 1.57
CA ARG A 375 11.71 -21.06 0.42
C ARG A 375 12.75 -19.98 0.63
N VAL A 376 14.00 -20.30 0.38
CA VAL A 376 15.16 -19.40 0.48
C VAL A 376 16.11 -19.63 -0.69
N GLU A 377 16.80 -18.58 -1.14
CA GLU A 377 17.75 -18.67 -2.27
C GLU A 377 19.11 -19.23 -1.83
N GLU A 378 19.44 -19.13 -0.55
CA GLU A 378 20.72 -19.53 0.01
C GLU A 378 20.58 -20.71 1.00
N ARG A 379 21.71 -21.37 1.31
CA ARG A 379 21.71 -22.39 2.37
C ARG A 379 21.57 -21.76 3.74
N VAL A 380 20.69 -22.31 4.57
CA VAL A 380 20.39 -21.82 5.92
C VAL A 380 20.49 -22.95 6.95
N ASP A 381 20.67 -22.60 8.22
CA ASP A 381 20.54 -23.57 9.32
C ASP A 381 19.06 -23.99 9.46
N SER A 382 18.73 -25.08 8.81
CA SER A 382 17.37 -25.60 8.81
C SER A 382 16.86 -26.02 10.19
N ALA A 383 17.73 -26.33 11.16
CA ALA A 383 17.31 -26.70 12.52
C ALA A 383 16.93 -25.46 13.33
N GLY A 384 17.76 -24.43 13.32
CA GLY A 384 17.49 -23.16 13.96
C GLY A 384 16.27 -22.45 13.41
N VAL A 385 16.14 -22.44 12.08
CA VAL A 385 14.97 -21.90 11.37
C VAL A 385 13.69 -22.62 11.75
N ARG A 386 13.67 -23.96 11.73
CA ARG A 386 12.49 -24.73 12.16
C ARG A 386 12.12 -24.44 13.61
N ALA A 387 13.10 -24.37 14.52
CA ALA A 387 12.84 -24.05 15.91
C ALA A 387 12.26 -22.64 16.08
N GLY A 388 12.79 -21.65 15.35
CA GLY A 388 12.29 -20.28 15.36
C GLY A 388 10.86 -20.16 14.85
N LEU A 389 10.55 -20.77 13.72
CA LEU A 389 9.20 -20.76 13.15
C LEU A 389 8.19 -21.55 14.00
N ARG A 390 8.60 -22.63 14.68
CA ARG A 390 7.72 -23.31 15.64
C ARG A 390 7.38 -22.44 16.85
N ARG A 391 8.29 -21.59 17.32
CA ARG A 391 7.96 -20.61 18.36
C ARG A 391 6.94 -19.57 17.90
N LEU A 392 6.94 -19.27 16.60
CA LEU A 392 6.01 -18.30 16.02
C LEU A 392 4.63 -18.92 15.73
N TYR A 393 4.61 -20.11 15.11
CA TYR A 393 3.41 -20.75 14.57
C TYR A 393 2.82 -21.85 15.48
N GLY A 394 3.53 -22.27 16.50
CA GLY A 394 3.14 -23.35 17.41
C GLY A 394 4.06 -24.57 17.31
N ASN A 395 4.24 -25.27 18.43
CA ASN A 395 5.21 -26.39 18.53
C ASN A 395 4.90 -27.56 17.60
N THR A 396 3.64 -27.75 17.24
CA THR A 396 3.18 -28.81 16.32
C THR A 396 3.31 -28.43 14.85
N ALA A 397 3.70 -27.18 14.55
CA ALA A 397 3.88 -26.71 13.18
C ALA A 397 4.92 -27.54 12.42
N ARG A 398 4.51 -28.04 11.25
CA ARG A 398 5.37 -28.76 10.31
C ARG A 398 6.07 -27.76 9.40
N ILE A 399 7.35 -27.54 9.63
CA ILE A 399 8.17 -26.60 8.85
C ILE A 399 9.01 -27.38 7.84
N ILE A 400 8.83 -27.07 6.56
CA ILE A 400 9.59 -27.62 5.43
C ILE A 400 10.46 -26.50 4.89
N SER A 401 11.79 -26.67 4.92
CA SER A 401 12.73 -25.71 4.34
C SER A 401 13.20 -26.20 2.98
N GLU A 402 13.11 -25.35 1.98
CA GLU A 402 13.45 -25.63 0.59
C GLU A 402 14.39 -24.54 0.06
N ARG A 403 15.47 -24.94 -0.61
CA ARG A 403 16.30 -24.01 -1.36
C ARG A 403 15.76 -23.90 -2.77
N VAL A 404 15.60 -22.66 -3.25
CA VAL A 404 15.17 -22.34 -4.61
C VAL A 404 16.25 -21.52 -5.33
N ASP A 405 16.25 -21.54 -6.66
CA ASP A 405 17.20 -20.74 -7.43
C ASP A 405 16.86 -19.26 -7.38
N SER A 406 15.57 -18.91 -7.37
CA SER A 406 15.08 -17.54 -7.23
C SER A 406 13.67 -17.51 -6.62
N ILE A 407 13.36 -16.40 -5.94
CA ILE A 407 12.01 -16.08 -5.51
C ILE A 407 11.44 -15.09 -6.53
N GLU A 408 10.42 -15.53 -7.27
CA GLU A 408 9.88 -14.81 -8.41
C GLU A 408 8.83 -13.78 -8.01
N ALA A 409 8.82 -12.67 -8.76
CA ALA A 409 7.73 -11.71 -8.67
C ALA A 409 6.44 -12.28 -9.28
N THR A 410 5.30 -11.85 -8.77
CA THR A 410 4.00 -12.07 -9.43
C THR A 410 3.95 -11.36 -10.79
N ALA A 411 2.95 -11.67 -11.61
CA ALA A 411 2.74 -11.02 -12.90
C ALA A 411 2.62 -9.48 -12.81
N SER A 412 2.25 -8.94 -11.65
CA SER A 412 2.21 -7.49 -11.40
C SER A 412 3.54 -6.88 -10.96
N GLY A 413 4.62 -7.68 -10.87
CA GLY A 413 5.92 -7.24 -10.39
C GLY A 413 6.06 -7.19 -8.86
N LYS A 414 5.02 -7.55 -8.10
CA LYS A 414 5.05 -7.60 -6.63
C LYS A 414 5.58 -8.94 -6.12
N PHE A 415 6.21 -8.93 -4.97
CA PHE A 415 6.68 -10.14 -4.29
C PHE A 415 5.72 -10.55 -3.18
N ARG A 416 5.49 -11.86 -3.06
CA ARG A 416 4.73 -12.44 -1.95
C ARG A 416 5.70 -13.07 -0.97
N HIS A 417 5.89 -12.42 0.18
CA HIS A 417 6.82 -12.94 1.20
C HIS A 417 6.17 -13.93 2.16
N ALA A 418 4.84 -13.86 2.31
CA ALA A 418 4.06 -14.82 3.07
C ALA A 418 2.64 -14.91 2.50
N TYR A 419 2.08 -16.12 2.39
CA TYR A 419 0.70 -16.34 1.99
C TYR A 419 0.20 -17.74 2.33
N THR A 420 -1.14 -17.90 2.31
CA THR A 420 -1.80 -19.19 2.48
C THR A 420 -2.29 -19.73 1.15
N LEU A 421 -2.35 -21.05 1.01
CA LEU A 421 -3.01 -21.74 -0.12
C LEU A 421 -4.50 -22.03 0.13
N PHE A 422 -5.00 -21.67 1.30
CA PHE A 422 -6.41 -21.79 1.65
C PHE A 422 -6.99 -20.41 1.96
N LEU A 423 -8.27 -20.24 1.67
CA LEU A 423 -8.97 -18.97 1.90
C LEU A 423 -9.57 -18.95 3.31
N ARG A 424 -9.50 -17.78 3.94
CA ARG A 424 -10.30 -17.40 5.11
C ARG A 424 -11.02 -16.10 4.79
N ASP A 425 -12.26 -16.01 5.19
CA ASP A 425 -13.03 -14.78 5.02
C ASP A 425 -12.77 -13.85 6.21
N VAL A 426 -12.49 -12.59 5.93
CA VAL A 426 -12.32 -11.57 6.96
C VAL A 426 -13.60 -11.39 7.78
N GLN A 427 -14.76 -11.68 7.18
CA GLN A 427 -16.07 -11.61 7.86
C GLN A 427 -16.17 -12.60 9.05
N ASP A 428 -15.42 -13.71 9.01
CA ASP A 428 -15.39 -14.68 10.12
C ASP A 428 -14.70 -14.11 11.38
N PHE A 429 -14.05 -12.94 11.26
CA PHE A 429 -13.24 -12.33 12.30
C PHE A 429 -13.68 -10.90 12.70
N ILE A 430 -14.83 -10.43 12.22
CA ILE A 430 -15.36 -9.07 12.49
C ILE A 430 -16.61 -9.11 13.35
#